data_d258f07cecba6e9c539579121a0b83b8
#
_entry.id   d258f07cecba6e9c539579121a0b83b8
#
_cell.length_a   1.000
_cell.length_b   1.000
_cell.length_c   1.000
_cell.angle_alpha   90.00
_cell.angle_beta   90.00
_cell.angle_gamma   90.00
#
_symmetry.space_group_name_H-M   'P 1'
#
loop_
_entity.id
_entity.type
_entity.pdbx_description
1 polymer ?
#
loop_
_entity_poly.entity_id
_entity_poly.type
_entity_poly.pdbx_seq_one_letter_code
_entity_poly.pdbx_strand_id
1 'polypeptide(L)'
;MSTRRAVGMFILTMLAAALGRCTDMLNSLGIMVIYLLWDNPMVLGYAGFVFSVGAILAIGIVTPLMSEPKGEKFWASVSIQLPMLPVVAMNYYELPLFAVFVNLIVIPALPVVFISGLLASAAGCFGVMPGKLLVFPAFAVLKLYEVLCGLVMKLPGASVITGAPDGYRIFLFYAVMSGFLVAFSLKKRAIECGLKEKGQILYSVQRVVCTAVLIAILLVKPKTAAQLDILDVGQGDGIFYRFESGTCIFIDGGSSDRKQLGENVIMLFLKYNGIQGISYWFVSHADSDHISGLSEVIDSGYTIEHIVVAEAAAKEEAMEELLFKAKEAGIDICLMSKGDSIEINDASGLRSTANEEADGIMCLYPGPADTALDRNDMCLVLKLTDGRFSGIFGGDISSEVEKKLVNEYGDELSVDFYKANHHGSRYSSSADWIEALSPRWAAVSCAAENRYGHPADEAMDRLMDAKCRVFYTMQSGQIKYKESAIYENNRQ
;
A
#
# COMPACT_ATOMS: atom_id res chain seq x y z
N MET A 1 22.88 7.82 10.30
CA MET A 1 22.98 6.58 11.14
C MET A 1 23.87 5.53 10.51
N SER A 2 23.61 5.05 9.28
CA SER A 2 24.46 4.05 8.61
C SER A 2 25.92 4.47 8.48
N THR A 3 26.18 5.73 8.16
CA THR A 3 27.54 6.29 8.08
C THR A 3 28.28 6.27 9.43
N ARG A 4 27.64 6.70 10.53
CA ARG A 4 28.24 6.65 11.88
C ARG A 4 28.60 5.22 12.27
N ARG A 5 27.73 4.24 11.98
CA ARG A 5 28.01 2.82 12.21
C ARG A 5 29.21 2.34 11.38
N ALA A 6 29.21 2.61 10.08
CA ALA A 6 30.28 2.16 9.19
C ALA A 6 31.65 2.75 9.59
N VAL A 7 31.70 4.04 9.86
CA VAL A 7 32.92 4.72 10.32
C VAL A 7 33.37 4.18 11.69
N GLY A 8 32.45 4.00 12.64
CA GLY A 8 32.77 3.46 13.96
C GLY A 8 33.30 2.03 13.88
N MET A 9 32.67 1.15 13.10
CA MET A 9 33.19 -0.21 12.89
C MET A 9 34.57 -0.20 12.22
N PHE A 10 34.79 0.69 11.25
CA PHE A 10 36.13 0.85 10.64
C PHE A 10 37.16 1.30 11.65
N ILE A 11 36.84 2.29 12.50
CA ILE A 11 37.74 2.76 13.58
C ILE A 11 38.05 1.62 14.54
N LEU A 12 37.05 0.84 14.98
CA LEU A 12 37.25 -0.32 15.85
C LEU A 12 38.16 -1.37 15.21
N THR A 13 38.00 -1.62 13.93
CA THR A 13 38.83 -2.53 13.16
C THR A 13 40.29 -2.04 13.11
N MET A 14 40.52 -0.76 12.84
CA MET A 14 41.85 -0.15 12.81
C MET A 14 42.51 -0.18 14.20
N LEU A 15 41.76 0.15 15.26
CA LEU A 15 42.26 0.07 16.64
C LEU A 15 42.65 -1.37 17.02
N ALA A 16 41.83 -2.34 16.69
CA ALA A 16 42.14 -3.74 16.96
C ALA A 16 43.43 -4.18 16.24
N ALA A 17 43.56 -3.81 14.96
CA ALA A 17 44.77 -4.08 14.18
C ALA A 17 46.03 -3.41 14.80
N ALA A 18 45.91 -2.15 15.20
CA ALA A 18 47.00 -1.40 15.84
C ALA A 18 47.42 -2.03 17.20
N LEU A 19 46.47 -2.65 17.90
CA LEU A 19 46.71 -3.35 19.16
C LEU A 19 47.13 -4.83 18.99
N GLY A 20 47.34 -5.28 17.75
CA GLY A 20 47.69 -6.66 17.46
C GLY A 20 46.59 -7.68 17.83
N ARG A 21 45.32 -7.25 17.85
CA ARG A 21 44.17 -8.07 18.17
C ARG A 21 43.45 -8.51 16.88
N CYS A 22 42.91 -9.75 16.90
CA CYS A 22 42.01 -10.21 15.86
C CYS A 22 40.73 -9.37 15.85
N THR A 23 40.32 -8.94 14.66
CA THR A 23 39.05 -8.23 14.46
C THR A 23 37.92 -9.24 14.25
N ASP A 24 36.82 -9.05 14.97
CA ASP A 24 35.56 -9.77 14.73
C ASP A 24 34.47 -8.77 14.35
N MET A 25 33.82 -9.03 13.25
CA MET A 25 32.81 -8.14 12.66
C MET A 25 31.59 -8.04 13.57
N LEU A 26 31.15 -9.15 14.18
CA LEU A 26 29.98 -9.17 15.06
C LEU A 26 30.25 -8.47 16.38
N ASN A 27 31.45 -8.61 16.95
CA ASN A 27 31.86 -7.88 18.15
C ASN A 27 31.90 -6.35 17.87
N SER A 28 32.50 -5.95 16.76
CA SER A 28 32.52 -4.54 16.35
C SER A 28 31.13 -3.99 16.12
N LEU A 29 30.23 -4.78 15.53
CA LEU A 29 28.80 -4.43 15.37
C LEU A 29 28.15 -4.26 16.74
N GLY A 30 28.34 -5.21 17.67
CA GLY A 30 27.74 -5.15 19.00
C GLY A 30 28.12 -3.89 19.76
N ILE A 31 29.41 -3.53 19.76
CA ILE A 31 29.89 -2.28 20.36
C ILE A 31 29.21 -1.06 19.73
N MET A 32 29.13 -1.01 18.40
CA MET A 32 28.50 0.11 17.71
C MET A 32 26.99 0.19 17.94
N VAL A 33 26.29 -0.93 18.01
CA VAL A 33 24.86 -0.97 18.34
C VAL A 33 24.63 -0.44 19.75
N ILE A 34 25.40 -0.89 20.74
CA ILE A 34 25.31 -0.39 22.12
C ILE A 34 25.55 1.12 22.16
N TYR A 35 26.59 1.62 21.49
CA TYR A 35 26.89 3.05 21.41
C TYR A 35 25.74 3.87 20.80
N LEU A 36 25.18 3.41 19.68
CA LEU A 36 24.10 4.12 18.98
C LEU A 36 22.79 4.11 19.77
N LEU A 37 22.49 3.01 20.46
CA LEU A 37 21.30 2.89 21.32
C LEU A 37 21.43 3.71 22.61
N TRP A 38 22.66 3.86 23.12
CA TRP A 38 22.92 4.74 24.25
C TRP A 38 22.70 6.21 23.90
N ASP A 39 23.15 6.62 22.70
CA ASP A 39 22.95 7.97 22.17
C ASP A 39 21.47 8.27 21.90
N ASN A 40 20.76 7.33 21.25
CA ASN A 40 19.34 7.48 20.91
C ASN A 40 18.63 6.11 20.78
N PRO A 41 17.85 5.67 21.78
CA PRO A 41 17.15 4.38 21.71
C PRO A 41 16.07 4.30 20.61
N MET A 42 15.53 5.44 20.15
CA MET A 42 14.53 5.49 19.07
C MET A 42 15.09 5.06 17.71
N VAL A 43 16.40 4.88 17.59
CA VAL A 43 17.07 4.38 16.38
C VAL A 43 16.54 3.01 15.94
N LEU A 44 16.05 2.19 16.87
CA LEU A 44 15.42 0.90 16.58
C LEU A 44 14.20 1.00 15.64
N GLY A 45 13.49 2.13 15.68
CA GLY A 45 12.36 2.40 14.78
C GLY A 45 12.77 2.84 13.37
N TYR A 46 14.04 3.16 13.13
CA TYR A 46 14.46 3.60 11.80
C TYR A 46 14.84 2.41 10.90
N ALA A 47 14.11 2.24 9.80
CA ALA A 47 14.33 1.18 8.81
C ALA A 47 15.80 1.08 8.37
N GLY A 48 16.46 2.21 8.10
CA GLY A 48 17.87 2.25 7.70
C GLY A 48 18.85 1.69 8.76
N PHE A 49 18.53 1.80 10.05
CA PHE A 49 19.31 1.17 11.12
C PHE A 49 19.09 -0.35 11.09
N VAL A 50 17.83 -0.79 11.07
CA VAL A 50 17.47 -2.21 11.10
C VAL A 50 18.02 -2.94 9.88
N PHE A 51 17.89 -2.38 8.67
CA PHE A 51 18.48 -2.96 7.45
C PHE A 51 20.00 -3.06 7.54
N SER A 52 20.65 -2.02 8.07
CA SER A 52 22.10 -1.95 8.13
C SER A 52 22.70 -2.94 9.14
N VAL A 53 22.08 -3.06 10.33
CA VAL A 53 22.48 -4.03 11.35
C VAL A 53 22.15 -5.44 10.92
N GLY A 54 20.94 -5.65 10.42
CA GLY A 54 20.47 -6.96 9.97
C GLY A 54 21.27 -7.53 8.81
N ALA A 55 21.74 -6.70 7.87
CA ALA A 55 22.61 -7.15 6.79
C ALA A 55 23.95 -7.70 7.33
N ILE A 56 24.54 -7.04 8.33
CA ILE A 56 25.80 -7.52 8.93
C ILE A 56 25.57 -8.81 9.73
N LEU A 57 24.47 -8.89 10.48
CA LEU A 57 24.09 -10.13 11.17
C LEU A 57 23.88 -11.29 10.17
N ALA A 58 23.21 -11.01 9.03
CA ALA A 58 23.01 -11.99 7.99
C ALA A 58 24.36 -12.48 7.42
N ILE A 59 25.29 -11.58 7.10
CA ILE A 59 26.63 -11.91 6.61
C ILE A 59 27.43 -12.71 7.65
N GLY A 60 27.35 -12.33 8.93
CA GLY A 60 28.14 -12.96 9.99
C GLY A 60 27.58 -14.31 10.47
N ILE A 61 26.26 -14.48 10.46
CA ILE A 61 25.59 -15.66 11.04
C ILE A 61 24.97 -16.56 9.97
N VAL A 62 24.18 -16.00 9.05
CA VAL A 62 23.36 -16.79 8.12
C VAL A 62 24.19 -17.26 6.93
N THR A 63 24.99 -16.37 6.33
CA THR A 63 25.79 -16.69 5.15
C THR A 63 26.77 -17.86 5.37
N PRO A 64 27.52 -17.93 6.46
CA PRO A 64 28.44 -19.07 6.68
C PRO A 64 27.75 -20.43 6.82
N LEU A 65 26.44 -20.42 7.17
CA LEU A 65 25.63 -21.64 7.31
C LEU A 65 24.92 -22.03 6.02
N MET A 66 24.58 -21.07 5.14
CA MET A 66 23.82 -21.31 3.91
C MET A 66 24.68 -21.37 2.65
N SER A 67 25.87 -20.77 2.66
CA SER A 67 26.75 -20.69 1.50
C SER A 67 27.59 -21.98 1.35
N GLU A 68 27.69 -22.49 0.13
CA GLU A 68 28.56 -23.62 -0.27
C GLU A 68 29.29 -23.25 -1.55
N PRO A 69 30.44 -23.91 -1.87
CA PRO A 69 31.24 -23.62 -3.06
C PRO A 69 30.44 -23.70 -4.37
N LYS A 70 29.46 -24.62 -4.46
CA LYS A 70 28.54 -24.69 -5.60
C LYS A 70 27.37 -23.72 -5.42
N GLY A 71 27.35 -22.64 -6.23
CA GLY A 71 26.33 -21.60 -6.17
C GLY A 71 26.54 -20.60 -5.02
N GLU A 72 27.77 -20.44 -4.55
CA GLU A 72 28.14 -19.57 -3.41
C GLU A 72 27.56 -18.17 -3.52
N LYS A 73 27.71 -17.51 -4.67
CA LYS A 73 27.22 -16.14 -4.87
C LYS A 73 25.69 -16.03 -4.76
N PHE A 74 24.98 -17.01 -5.33
CA PHE A 74 23.51 -17.03 -5.26
C PHE A 74 23.04 -17.22 -3.81
N TRP A 75 23.55 -18.26 -3.13
CA TRP A 75 23.16 -18.53 -1.75
C TRP A 75 23.64 -17.46 -0.77
N ALA A 76 24.76 -16.80 -1.04
CA ALA A 76 25.18 -15.62 -0.28
C ALA A 76 24.15 -14.48 -0.44
N SER A 77 23.69 -14.21 -1.66
CA SER A 77 22.64 -13.20 -1.89
C SER A 77 21.33 -13.56 -1.16
N VAL A 78 20.86 -14.80 -1.26
CA VAL A 78 19.67 -15.30 -0.55
C VAL A 78 19.85 -15.18 0.96
N SER A 79 20.99 -15.58 1.51
CA SER A 79 21.26 -15.57 2.95
C SER A 79 21.25 -14.17 3.57
N ILE A 80 21.62 -13.15 2.79
CA ILE A 80 21.58 -11.75 3.25
C ILE A 80 20.15 -11.21 3.17
N GLN A 81 19.40 -11.54 2.13
CA GLN A 81 18.04 -11.01 1.93
C GLN A 81 17.02 -11.70 2.84
N LEU A 82 17.13 -13.02 3.02
CA LEU A 82 16.13 -13.82 3.71
C LEU A 82 15.79 -13.29 5.12
N PRO A 83 16.76 -12.98 6.01
CA PRO A 83 16.45 -12.40 7.32
C PRO A 83 15.84 -11.01 7.26
N MET A 84 15.97 -10.31 6.12
CA MET A 84 15.45 -8.96 5.94
C MET A 84 14.02 -8.94 5.39
N LEU A 85 13.50 -10.07 4.88
CA LEU A 85 12.16 -10.10 4.28
C LEU A 85 11.05 -9.57 5.21
N PRO A 86 10.97 -9.93 6.51
CA PRO A 86 9.96 -9.34 7.39
C PRO A 86 10.10 -7.83 7.55
N VAL A 87 11.35 -7.33 7.60
CA VAL A 87 11.62 -5.88 7.70
C VAL A 87 11.21 -5.15 6.43
N VAL A 88 11.46 -5.76 5.25
CA VAL A 88 10.99 -5.24 3.95
C VAL A 88 9.46 -5.21 3.93
N ALA A 89 8.81 -6.32 4.29
CA ALA A 89 7.35 -6.41 4.33
C ALA A 89 6.71 -5.40 5.31
N MET A 90 7.35 -5.11 6.45
CA MET A 90 6.87 -4.12 7.42
C MET A 90 6.99 -2.67 6.93
N ASN A 91 7.99 -2.36 6.10
CA ASN A 91 8.26 -0.99 5.69
C ASN A 91 7.70 -0.65 4.30
N TYR A 92 7.61 -1.64 3.42
CA TYR A 92 7.16 -1.46 2.03
C TYR A 92 5.88 -2.22 1.70
N TYR A 93 5.43 -3.13 2.58
CA TYR A 93 4.22 -3.95 2.43
C TYR A 93 4.22 -4.86 1.21
N GLU A 94 5.39 -5.05 0.59
CA GLU A 94 5.61 -5.87 -0.60
C GLU A 94 6.98 -6.55 -0.56
N LEU A 95 7.12 -7.65 -1.28
CA LEU A 95 8.36 -8.40 -1.40
C LEU A 95 8.84 -8.43 -2.85
N PRO A 96 10.04 -7.91 -3.14
CA PRO A 96 10.64 -7.98 -4.47
C PRO A 96 11.27 -9.36 -4.71
N LEU A 97 10.54 -10.28 -5.35
CA LEU A 97 10.97 -11.67 -5.50
C LEU A 97 12.24 -11.82 -6.35
N PHE A 98 12.44 -10.95 -7.33
CA PHE A 98 13.63 -10.99 -8.21
C PHE A 98 14.84 -10.22 -7.68
N ALA A 99 14.75 -9.60 -6.50
CA ALA A 99 15.85 -8.81 -5.93
C ALA A 99 17.14 -9.62 -5.75
N VAL A 100 17.05 -10.94 -5.49
CA VAL A 100 18.22 -11.83 -5.41
C VAL A 100 19.04 -11.78 -6.70
N PHE A 101 18.38 -11.88 -7.87
CA PHE A 101 19.04 -11.88 -9.18
C PHE A 101 19.60 -10.49 -9.51
N VAL A 102 18.86 -9.44 -9.22
CA VAL A 102 19.33 -8.05 -9.41
C VAL A 102 20.59 -7.81 -8.58
N ASN A 103 20.62 -8.25 -7.33
CA ASN A 103 21.75 -8.08 -6.43
C ASN A 103 23.02 -8.83 -6.88
N LEU A 104 22.89 -9.95 -7.62
CA LEU A 104 24.05 -10.62 -8.20
C LEU A 104 24.81 -9.76 -9.21
N ILE A 105 24.13 -8.80 -9.84
CA ILE A 105 24.72 -7.87 -10.81
C ILE A 105 25.12 -6.56 -10.11
N VAL A 106 24.23 -6.04 -9.27
CA VAL A 106 24.37 -4.74 -8.61
C VAL A 106 25.52 -4.72 -7.61
N ILE A 107 25.59 -5.73 -6.72
CA ILE A 107 26.57 -5.75 -5.63
C ILE A 107 28.03 -5.76 -6.15
N PRO A 108 28.42 -6.58 -7.13
CA PRO A 108 29.79 -6.55 -7.67
C PRO A 108 30.20 -5.24 -8.35
N ALA A 109 29.22 -4.45 -8.85
CA ALA A 109 29.48 -3.19 -9.53
C ALA A 109 29.51 -1.99 -8.57
N LEU A 110 29.06 -2.12 -7.31
CA LEU A 110 29.12 -1.04 -6.33
C LEU A 110 30.50 -0.43 -6.12
N PRO A 111 31.61 -1.18 -6.05
CA PRO A 111 32.94 -0.60 -5.90
C PRO A 111 33.27 0.41 -7.00
N VAL A 112 32.83 0.21 -8.24
CA VAL A 112 33.03 1.16 -9.35
C VAL A 112 32.32 2.47 -9.04
N VAL A 113 31.09 2.43 -8.54
CA VAL A 113 30.32 3.62 -8.17
C VAL A 113 31.04 4.39 -7.05
N PHE A 114 31.48 3.70 -6.00
CA PHE A 114 32.15 4.35 -4.86
C PHE A 114 33.51 4.93 -5.25
N ILE A 115 34.36 4.16 -5.93
CA ILE A 115 35.71 4.59 -6.30
C ILE A 115 35.63 5.77 -7.28
N SER A 116 34.82 5.67 -8.34
CA SER A 116 34.71 6.76 -9.31
C SER A 116 34.04 7.98 -8.73
N GLY A 117 33.04 7.82 -7.84
CA GLY A 117 32.43 8.94 -7.12
C GLY A 117 33.41 9.68 -6.20
N LEU A 118 34.25 8.93 -5.46
CA LEU A 118 35.27 9.51 -4.60
C LEU A 118 36.35 10.25 -5.41
N LEU A 119 36.85 9.62 -6.48
CA LEU A 119 37.83 10.24 -7.39
C LEU A 119 37.25 11.49 -8.07
N ALA A 120 36.00 11.41 -8.52
CA ALA A 120 35.32 12.56 -9.13
C ALA A 120 35.14 13.72 -8.15
N SER A 121 34.83 13.43 -6.89
CA SER A 121 34.70 14.45 -5.84
C SER A 121 36.05 15.14 -5.59
N ALA A 122 37.14 14.38 -5.49
CA ALA A 122 38.48 14.91 -5.32
C ALA A 122 38.92 15.73 -6.53
N ALA A 123 38.72 15.22 -7.75
CA ALA A 123 39.09 15.92 -8.97
C ALA A 123 38.22 17.17 -9.25
N GLY A 124 36.97 17.15 -8.82
CA GLY A 124 36.05 18.29 -8.90
C GLY A 124 36.52 19.52 -8.14
N CYS A 125 37.34 19.34 -7.10
CA CYS A 125 37.99 20.45 -6.39
C CYS A 125 39.00 21.22 -7.28
N PHE A 126 39.55 20.55 -8.31
CA PHE A 126 40.51 21.15 -9.25
C PHE A 126 39.84 21.65 -10.55
N GLY A 127 38.61 21.25 -10.81
CA GLY A 127 37.84 21.69 -11.97
C GLY A 127 36.66 20.80 -12.33
N VAL A 128 35.68 21.39 -13.00
CA VAL A 128 34.43 20.67 -13.36
C VAL A 128 34.68 19.57 -14.38
N MET A 129 35.55 19.78 -15.37
CA MET A 129 35.81 18.78 -16.41
C MET A 129 36.47 17.50 -15.91
N PRO A 130 37.53 17.53 -15.09
CA PRO A 130 38.10 16.33 -14.48
C PRO A 130 37.07 15.57 -13.62
N GLY A 131 36.24 16.31 -12.85
CA GLY A 131 35.17 15.69 -12.05
C GLY A 131 34.13 14.96 -12.92
N LYS A 132 33.67 15.60 -14.01
CA LYS A 132 32.72 14.98 -14.97
C LYS A 132 33.30 13.71 -15.63
N LEU A 133 34.57 13.73 -16.00
CA LEU A 133 35.19 12.54 -16.62
C LEU A 133 35.26 11.37 -15.66
N LEU A 134 35.62 11.59 -14.40
CA LEU A 134 35.82 10.55 -13.42
C LEU A 134 34.50 10.05 -12.82
N VAL A 135 33.39 10.82 -12.89
CA VAL A 135 32.06 10.36 -12.44
C VAL A 135 31.35 9.48 -13.49
N PHE A 136 31.80 9.52 -14.75
CA PHE A 136 31.15 8.80 -15.85
C PHE A 136 30.96 7.29 -15.59
N PRO A 137 31.95 6.52 -15.05
CA PRO A 137 31.74 5.12 -14.73
C PRO A 137 30.64 4.89 -13.69
N ALA A 138 30.56 5.74 -12.65
CA ALA A 138 29.48 5.68 -11.69
C ALA A 138 28.13 5.93 -12.35
N PHE A 139 28.03 6.97 -13.18
CA PHE A 139 26.81 7.29 -13.93
C PHE A 139 26.37 6.13 -14.82
N ALA A 140 27.30 5.49 -15.56
CA ALA A 140 27.00 4.38 -16.43
C ALA A 140 26.46 3.15 -15.66
N VAL A 141 27.07 2.84 -14.50
CA VAL A 141 26.60 1.76 -13.63
C VAL A 141 25.22 2.06 -13.04
N LEU A 142 24.99 3.28 -12.56
CA LEU A 142 23.68 3.68 -12.01
C LEU A 142 22.60 3.66 -13.09
N LYS A 143 22.92 4.09 -14.33
CA LYS A 143 21.99 3.98 -15.45
C LYS A 143 21.69 2.54 -15.83
N LEU A 144 22.69 1.66 -15.77
CA LEU A 144 22.48 0.23 -15.96
C LEU A 144 21.52 -0.33 -14.87
N TYR A 145 21.64 0.10 -13.60
CA TYR A 145 20.73 -0.33 -12.53
C TYR A 145 19.31 0.12 -12.79
N GLU A 146 19.11 1.38 -13.19
CA GLU A 146 17.80 1.92 -13.52
C GLU A 146 17.12 1.10 -14.62
N VAL A 147 17.85 0.83 -15.71
CA VAL A 147 17.33 0.00 -16.80
C VAL A 147 17.03 -1.42 -16.36
N LEU A 148 17.94 -2.04 -15.59
CA LEU A 148 17.75 -3.41 -15.10
C LEU A 148 16.54 -3.52 -14.18
N CYS A 149 16.39 -2.59 -13.24
CA CYS A 149 15.24 -2.55 -12.34
C CYS A 149 13.93 -2.31 -13.13
N GLY A 150 13.94 -1.39 -14.10
CA GLY A 150 12.78 -1.14 -14.95
C GLY A 150 12.37 -2.35 -15.81
N LEU A 151 13.33 -3.15 -16.27
CA LEU A 151 13.05 -4.39 -16.98
C LEU A 151 12.48 -5.46 -16.06
N VAL A 152 13.05 -5.60 -14.85
CA VAL A 152 12.59 -6.59 -13.88
C VAL A 152 11.19 -6.26 -13.39
N MET A 153 10.87 -4.99 -13.16
CA MET A 153 9.53 -4.57 -12.73
C MET A 153 8.42 -4.87 -13.74
N LYS A 154 8.77 -5.07 -15.02
CA LYS A 154 7.80 -5.51 -16.05
C LYS A 154 7.51 -7.02 -16.02
N LEU A 155 8.26 -7.80 -15.25
CA LEU A 155 8.02 -9.23 -15.13
C LEU A 155 6.84 -9.51 -14.20
N PRO A 156 5.95 -10.47 -14.55
CA PRO A 156 4.86 -10.85 -13.68
C PRO A 156 5.41 -11.39 -12.34
N GLY A 157 4.88 -10.91 -11.22
CA GLY A 157 5.36 -11.28 -9.88
C GLY A 157 6.70 -10.67 -9.48
N ALA A 158 7.16 -9.60 -10.13
CA ALA A 158 8.38 -8.89 -9.75
C ALA A 158 8.33 -8.40 -8.29
N SER A 159 7.19 -7.88 -7.90
CA SER A 159 6.85 -7.54 -6.52
C SER A 159 5.52 -8.17 -6.14
N VAL A 160 5.40 -8.67 -4.92
CA VAL A 160 4.17 -9.24 -4.38
C VAL A 160 3.76 -8.48 -3.14
N ILE A 161 2.57 -7.88 -3.17
CA ILE A 161 2.02 -7.15 -2.04
C ILE A 161 1.63 -8.14 -0.93
N THR A 162 2.31 -8.03 0.21
CA THR A 162 2.12 -8.93 1.36
C THR A 162 1.18 -8.36 2.41
N GLY A 163 0.98 -7.05 2.39
CA GLY A 163 0.42 -6.30 3.51
C GLY A 163 1.43 -6.18 4.66
N ALA A 164 1.03 -5.45 5.69
CA ALA A 164 1.78 -5.39 6.93
C ALA A 164 1.69 -6.75 7.65
N PRO A 165 2.80 -7.45 7.90
CA PRO A 165 2.76 -8.72 8.60
C PRO A 165 2.46 -8.51 10.09
N ASP A 166 1.54 -9.31 10.64
CA ASP A 166 1.23 -9.31 12.06
C ASP A 166 2.43 -9.75 12.91
N GLY A 167 2.52 -9.27 14.15
CA GLY A 167 3.63 -9.57 15.04
C GLY A 167 3.87 -11.08 15.25
N TYR A 168 2.79 -11.90 15.28
CA TYR A 168 2.92 -13.35 15.42
C TYR A 168 3.58 -14.00 14.18
N ARG A 169 3.33 -13.47 12.96
CA ARG A 169 3.94 -13.97 11.71
C ARG A 169 5.42 -13.64 11.67
N ILE A 170 5.80 -12.45 12.15
CA ILE A 170 7.20 -12.05 12.29
C ILE A 170 7.92 -12.96 13.30
N PHE A 171 7.30 -13.19 14.45
CA PHE A 171 7.82 -14.12 15.46
C PHE A 171 7.98 -15.54 14.90
N LEU A 172 6.94 -16.06 14.24
CA LEU A 172 6.97 -17.39 13.61
C LEU A 172 8.09 -17.49 12.55
N PHE A 173 8.24 -16.46 11.73
CA PHE A 173 9.30 -16.40 10.72
C PHE A 173 10.68 -16.56 11.35
N TYR A 174 11.02 -15.74 12.35
CA TYR A 174 12.32 -15.80 13.00
C TYR A 174 12.51 -17.06 13.84
N ALA A 175 11.47 -17.60 14.46
CA ALA A 175 11.53 -18.87 15.19
C ALA A 175 11.84 -20.04 14.25
N VAL A 176 11.13 -20.13 13.10
CA VAL A 176 11.37 -21.16 12.08
C VAL A 176 12.75 -20.97 11.46
N MET A 177 13.15 -19.75 11.13
CA MET A 177 14.49 -19.46 10.61
C MET A 177 15.58 -19.90 11.60
N SER A 178 15.42 -19.60 12.87
CA SER A 178 16.38 -20.02 13.92
C SER A 178 16.48 -21.55 14.00
N GLY A 179 15.35 -22.26 13.91
CA GLY A 179 15.33 -23.73 13.85
C GLY A 179 16.11 -24.27 12.66
N PHE A 180 15.94 -23.68 11.47
CA PHE A 180 16.71 -24.06 10.29
C PHE A 180 18.21 -23.75 10.44
N LEU A 181 18.58 -22.60 11.00
CA LEU A 181 19.99 -22.25 11.24
C LEU A 181 20.66 -23.21 12.21
N VAL A 182 19.97 -23.64 13.29
CA VAL A 182 20.44 -24.68 14.18
C VAL A 182 20.64 -26.01 13.42
N ALA A 183 19.65 -26.42 12.64
CA ALA A 183 19.75 -27.64 11.82
C ALA A 183 20.93 -27.59 10.83
N PHE A 184 21.16 -26.45 10.18
CA PHE A 184 22.31 -26.24 9.29
C PHE A 184 23.64 -26.29 10.04
N SER A 185 23.72 -25.67 11.23
CA SER A 185 24.91 -25.70 12.08
C SER A 185 25.27 -27.12 12.55
N LEU A 186 24.28 -27.88 13.02
CA LEU A 186 24.48 -29.26 13.44
C LEU A 186 24.94 -30.13 12.29
N LYS A 187 24.34 -29.98 11.10
CA LYS A 187 24.74 -30.73 9.91
C LYS A 187 26.15 -30.37 9.44
N LYS A 188 26.49 -29.07 9.43
CA LYS A 188 27.86 -28.63 9.08
C LYS A 188 28.91 -29.28 9.99
N ARG A 189 28.66 -29.26 11.33
CA ARG A 189 29.53 -29.96 12.28
C ARG A 189 29.63 -31.46 12.04
N ALA A 190 28.52 -32.14 11.70
CA ALA A 190 28.52 -33.56 11.38
C ALA A 190 29.37 -33.88 10.15
N ILE A 191 29.34 -33.02 9.12
CA ILE A 191 30.20 -33.15 7.92
C ILE A 191 31.68 -32.95 8.28
N GLU A 192 31.99 -31.92 9.10
CA GLU A 192 33.34 -31.65 9.57
C GLU A 192 33.92 -32.81 10.43
N CYS A 193 33.04 -33.53 11.15
CA CYS A 193 33.42 -34.75 11.90
C CYS A 193 33.48 -36.02 11.05
N GLY A 194 33.39 -35.96 9.72
CA GLY A 194 33.64 -37.09 8.81
C GLY A 194 32.43 -37.98 8.53
N LEU A 195 31.21 -37.56 8.87
CA LEU A 195 30.00 -38.27 8.47
C LEU A 195 29.64 -37.95 7.01
N LYS A 196 29.73 -39.00 6.16
CA LYS A 196 29.81 -38.97 4.69
C LYS A 196 28.69 -38.27 3.91
N GLU A 197 29.08 -37.79 2.77
CA GLU A 197 28.63 -37.27 1.46
C GLU A 197 27.19 -37.47 0.95
N LYS A 198 26.34 -38.34 1.46
CA LYS A 198 24.90 -38.38 1.11
C LYS A 198 24.16 -37.10 1.52
N GLY A 199 24.90 -36.19 2.18
CA GLY A 199 24.40 -34.95 2.73
C GLY A 199 24.22 -33.78 1.75
N GLN A 200 24.94 -33.71 0.59
CA GLN A 200 24.92 -32.49 -0.23
C GLN A 200 23.57 -32.22 -0.94
N ILE A 201 22.98 -33.27 -1.54
CA ILE A 201 21.66 -33.13 -2.18
C ILE A 201 20.61 -32.76 -1.12
N LEU A 202 20.61 -33.45 0.02
CA LEU A 202 19.69 -33.17 1.13
C LEU A 202 19.90 -31.77 1.69
N TYR A 203 21.12 -31.26 1.73
CA TYR A 203 21.41 -29.89 2.20
C TYR A 203 20.88 -28.83 1.22
N SER A 204 21.03 -29.03 -0.08
CA SER A 204 20.49 -28.14 -1.09
C SER A 204 18.96 -28.11 -1.06
N VAL A 205 18.31 -29.28 -0.90
CA VAL A 205 16.85 -29.37 -0.73
C VAL A 205 16.40 -28.64 0.54
N GLN A 206 17.10 -28.81 1.65
CA GLN A 206 16.76 -28.10 2.91
C GLN A 206 16.81 -26.58 2.76
N ARG A 207 17.80 -26.02 2.03
CA ARG A 207 17.88 -24.57 1.78
C ARG A 207 16.69 -24.07 0.98
N VAL A 208 16.33 -24.77 -0.10
CA VAL A 208 15.16 -24.44 -0.92
C VAL A 208 13.88 -24.50 -0.10
N VAL A 209 13.68 -25.58 0.66
CA VAL A 209 12.50 -25.76 1.53
C VAL A 209 12.45 -24.67 2.60
N CYS A 210 13.58 -24.36 3.27
CA CYS A 210 13.67 -23.28 4.24
C CYS A 210 13.23 -21.96 3.63
N THR A 211 13.79 -21.58 2.49
CA THR A 211 13.46 -20.33 1.80
C THR A 211 11.98 -20.28 1.42
N ALA A 212 11.45 -21.37 0.84
CA ALA A 212 10.05 -21.45 0.45
C ALA A 212 9.09 -21.34 1.66
N VAL A 213 9.37 -22.04 2.76
CA VAL A 213 8.57 -21.98 3.99
C VAL A 213 8.58 -20.57 4.59
N LEU A 214 9.74 -19.93 4.66
CA LEU A 214 9.86 -18.59 5.21
C LEU A 214 9.12 -17.54 4.35
N ILE A 215 9.20 -17.66 3.03
CA ILE A 215 8.41 -16.81 2.12
C ILE A 215 6.91 -17.08 2.30
N ALA A 216 6.49 -18.35 2.38
CA ALA A 216 5.09 -18.73 2.56
C ALA A 216 4.50 -18.15 3.86
N ILE A 217 5.25 -18.11 4.97
CA ILE A 217 4.81 -17.48 6.23
C ILE A 217 4.45 -16.00 6.02
N LEU A 218 5.14 -15.30 5.16
CA LEU A 218 4.86 -13.89 4.85
C LEU A 218 3.74 -13.71 3.83
N LEU A 219 3.57 -14.65 2.90
CA LEU A 219 2.56 -14.54 1.83
C LEU A 219 1.18 -15.01 2.24
N VAL A 220 1.07 -16.04 3.11
CA VAL A 220 -0.23 -16.55 3.55
C VAL A 220 -0.93 -15.53 4.43
N LYS A 221 -2.10 -15.08 3.99
CA LYS A 221 -2.94 -14.12 4.72
C LYS A 221 -4.14 -14.85 5.33
N PRO A 222 -4.55 -14.52 6.56
CA PRO A 222 -5.84 -14.97 7.09
C PRO A 222 -6.98 -14.38 6.24
N LYS A 223 -8.12 -15.08 6.17
CA LYS A 223 -9.34 -14.49 5.62
C LYS A 223 -9.68 -13.23 6.41
N THR A 224 -9.98 -12.16 5.70
CA THR A 224 -10.36 -10.89 6.30
C THR A 224 -11.86 -10.70 6.20
N ALA A 225 -12.50 -10.21 7.26
CA ALA A 225 -13.91 -9.85 7.28
C ALA A 225 -14.20 -8.66 6.36
N ALA A 226 -15.50 -8.43 6.09
CA ALA A 226 -15.96 -7.20 5.43
C ALA A 226 -15.43 -5.96 6.15
N GLN A 227 -15.08 -4.94 5.38
CA GLN A 227 -14.43 -3.74 5.91
C GLN A 227 -14.70 -2.53 5.03
N LEU A 228 -15.17 -1.45 5.64
CA LEU A 228 -15.26 -0.12 5.03
C LEU A 228 -14.17 0.78 5.63
N ASP A 229 -13.47 1.51 4.79
CA ASP A 229 -12.51 2.54 5.21
C ASP A 229 -12.80 3.85 4.47
N ILE A 230 -12.98 4.93 5.23
CA ILE A 230 -13.00 6.29 4.69
C ILE A 230 -11.63 6.88 4.96
N LEU A 231 -10.88 7.15 3.91
CA LEU A 231 -9.50 7.64 4.02
C LEU A 231 -9.47 9.13 4.37
N ASP A 232 -8.50 9.53 5.17
CA ASP A 232 -8.18 10.95 5.34
C ASP A 232 -7.40 11.45 4.11
N VAL A 233 -8.14 11.88 3.11
CA VAL A 233 -7.58 12.44 1.88
C VAL A 233 -7.40 13.96 1.93
N GLY A 234 -7.73 14.61 3.06
CA GLY A 234 -7.87 16.06 3.16
C GLY A 234 -9.24 16.51 2.64
N GLN A 235 -9.28 17.52 1.77
CA GLN A 235 -10.53 17.94 1.13
C GLN A 235 -10.77 17.12 -0.12
N GLY A 236 -11.72 16.19 -0.04
CA GLY A 236 -12.07 15.24 -1.09
C GLY A 236 -12.61 13.91 -0.54
N ASP A 237 -12.79 12.94 -1.39
CA ASP A 237 -13.28 11.62 -1.05
C ASP A 237 -12.32 10.50 -1.46
N GLY A 238 -12.25 9.47 -0.60
CA GLY A 238 -11.51 8.24 -0.85
C GLY A 238 -12.08 7.12 0.02
N ILE A 239 -12.87 6.24 -0.58
CA ILE A 239 -13.68 5.25 0.13
C ILE A 239 -13.30 3.87 -0.38
N PHE A 240 -12.86 3.00 0.51
CA PHE A 240 -12.54 1.62 0.21
C PHE A 240 -13.54 0.68 0.87
N TYR A 241 -14.02 -0.30 0.14
CA TYR A 241 -14.82 -1.39 0.70
C TYR A 241 -14.29 -2.75 0.25
N ARG A 242 -14.19 -3.67 1.20
CA ARG A 242 -13.92 -5.09 0.95
C ARG A 242 -15.11 -5.90 1.43
N PHE A 243 -15.71 -6.65 0.53
CA PHE A 243 -16.80 -7.58 0.80
C PHE A 243 -16.34 -8.82 1.56
N GLU A 244 -17.28 -9.53 2.19
CA GLU A 244 -16.99 -10.84 2.82
C GLU A 244 -16.45 -11.87 1.81
N SER A 245 -16.82 -11.76 0.53
CA SER A 245 -16.27 -12.56 -0.57
C SER A 245 -14.77 -12.36 -0.78
N GLY A 246 -14.24 -11.20 -0.34
CA GLY A 246 -12.88 -10.73 -0.58
C GLY A 246 -12.76 -9.76 -1.75
N THR A 247 -13.83 -9.53 -2.52
CA THR A 247 -13.87 -8.52 -3.59
C THR A 247 -13.62 -7.13 -3.00
N CYS A 248 -12.76 -6.37 -3.66
CA CYS A 248 -12.37 -5.03 -3.21
C CYS A 248 -12.85 -3.98 -4.21
N ILE A 249 -13.49 -2.94 -3.68
CA ILE A 249 -13.92 -1.79 -4.46
C ILE A 249 -13.33 -0.51 -3.88
N PHE A 250 -13.28 0.52 -4.72
CA PHE A 250 -12.91 1.87 -4.31
C PHE A 250 -13.94 2.86 -4.90
N ILE A 251 -14.33 3.88 -4.16
CA ILE A 251 -15.22 4.95 -4.61
C ILE A 251 -14.45 6.26 -4.47
N ASP A 252 -14.35 6.99 -5.58
CA ASP A 252 -13.59 8.21 -5.74
C ASP A 252 -12.07 8.00 -5.45
N GLY A 253 -11.37 8.98 -4.95
CA GLY A 253 -9.94 8.91 -4.64
C GLY A 253 -9.24 10.18 -5.07
N GLY A 254 -9.72 11.32 -4.61
CA GLY A 254 -9.15 12.60 -4.94
C GLY A 254 -8.95 13.53 -3.75
N SER A 255 -8.24 14.62 -4.00
CA SER A 255 -8.04 15.70 -3.04
C SER A 255 -7.74 17.00 -3.75
N SER A 256 -8.34 18.11 -3.26
CA SER A 256 -8.06 19.45 -3.75
C SER A 256 -6.91 20.15 -3.01
N ASP A 257 -6.46 19.61 -1.87
CA ASP A 257 -5.41 20.20 -1.02
C ASP A 257 -4.16 19.33 -0.86
N ARG A 258 -4.24 18.01 -1.11
CA ARG A 258 -3.09 17.11 -1.03
C ARG A 258 -2.55 16.76 -2.42
N LYS A 259 -1.24 16.89 -2.57
CA LYS A 259 -0.52 16.43 -3.76
C LYS A 259 -0.01 15.01 -3.55
N GLN A 260 0.13 14.27 -4.65
CA GLN A 260 0.61 12.88 -4.63
C GLN A 260 -0.24 11.98 -3.70
N LEU A 261 -1.57 12.20 -3.73
CA LEU A 261 -2.50 11.45 -2.91
C LEU A 261 -2.49 9.97 -3.26
N GLY A 262 -2.46 9.66 -4.55
CA GLY A 262 -2.40 8.27 -5.04
C GLY A 262 -1.19 7.53 -4.50
N GLU A 263 0.01 8.12 -4.59
CA GLU A 263 1.25 7.51 -4.14
C GLU A 263 1.36 7.44 -2.61
N ASN A 264 1.07 8.54 -1.92
CA ASN A 264 1.40 8.69 -0.51
C ASN A 264 0.28 8.27 0.45
N VAL A 265 -0.97 8.16 -0.02
CA VAL A 265 -2.11 7.76 0.82
C VAL A 265 -2.76 6.49 0.28
N ILE A 266 -3.28 6.53 -0.96
CA ILE A 266 -4.09 5.43 -1.48
C ILE A 266 -3.24 4.16 -1.68
N MET A 267 -2.12 4.26 -2.38
CA MET A 267 -1.24 3.12 -2.64
C MET A 267 -0.64 2.55 -1.34
N LEU A 268 -0.28 3.42 -0.39
CA LEU A 268 0.21 2.96 0.91
C LEU A 268 -0.89 2.23 1.68
N PHE A 269 -2.12 2.74 1.68
CA PHE A 269 -3.27 2.09 2.30
C PHE A 269 -3.54 0.72 1.68
N LEU A 270 -3.59 0.63 0.35
CA LEU A 270 -3.83 -0.62 -0.37
C LEU A 270 -2.73 -1.65 -0.09
N LYS A 271 -1.46 -1.24 -0.19
CA LYS A 271 -0.31 -2.09 0.12
C LYS A 271 -0.29 -2.53 1.57
N TYR A 272 -0.53 -1.62 2.52
CA TYR A 272 -0.59 -1.93 3.96
C TYR A 272 -1.63 -3.00 4.28
N ASN A 273 -2.83 -2.88 3.71
CA ASN A 273 -3.91 -3.87 3.88
C ASN A 273 -3.72 -5.12 3.01
N GLY A 274 -2.67 -5.18 2.20
CA GLY A 274 -2.33 -6.31 1.36
C GLY A 274 -3.29 -6.51 0.19
N ILE A 275 -3.94 -5.45 -0.28
CA ILE A 275 -4.83 -5.48 -1.43
C ILE A 275 -3.95 -5.54 -2.68
N GLN A 276 -4.18 -6.53 -3.54
CA GLN A 276 -3.37 -6.73 -4.74
C GLN A 276 -3.95 -6.07 -5.97
N GLY A 277 -5.26 -5.79 -5.95
CA GLY A 277 -5.99 -5.12 -7.02
C GLY A 277 -7.37 -4.69 -6.55
N ILE A 278 -7.97 -3.80 -7.28
CA ILE A 278 -9.33 -3.30 -7.09
C ILE A 278 -10.19 -3.84 -8.24
N SER A 279 -11.27 -4.56 -7.91
CA SER A 279 -12.15 -5.11 -8.92
C SER A 279 -12.99 -4.03 -9.60
N TYR A 280 -13.55 -3.09 -8.81
CA TYR A 280 -14.32 -1.98 -9.33
C TYR A 280 -13.92 -0.68 -8.66
N TRP A 281 -13.56 0.32 -9.46
CA TRP A 281 -13.30 1.67 -8.99
C TRP A 281 -14.41 2.59 -9.51
N PHE A 282 -15.29 3.01 -8.60
CA PHE A 282 -16.39 3.91 -8.92
C PHE A 282 -15.93 5.35 -8.87
N VAL A 283 -16.35 6.16 -9.83
CA VAL A 283 -16.09 7.60 -9.86
C VAL A 283 -17.44 8.30 -9.84
N SER A 284 -17.67 9.08 -8.78
CA SER A 284 -18.94 9.82 -8.64
C SER A 284 -19.07 10.91 -9.70
N HIS A 285 -18.02 11.75 -9.84
CA HIS A 285 -17.91 12.81 -10.84
C HIS A 285 -16.43 13.18 -11.08
N ALA A 286 -16.13 14.05 -12.03
CA ALA A 286 -14.77 14.29 -12.50
C ALA A 286 -14.04 15.47 -11.86
N ASP A 287 -14.46 15.94 -10.69
CA ASP A 287 -13.74 17.00 -10.00
C ASP A 287 -12.45 16.49 -9.33
N SER A 288 -11.45 17.34 -9.19
CA SER A 288 -10.11 16.95 -8.77
C SER A 288 -10.06 16.32 -7.39
N ASP A 289 -10.97 16.70 -6.50
CA ASP A 289 -11.12 16.14 -5.16
C ASP A 289 -11.79 14.76 -5.13
N HIS A 290 -12.16 14.22 -6.30
CA HIS A 290 -12.68 12.87 -6.47
C HIS A 290 -11.80 11.99 -7.35
N ILE A 291 -11.00 12.56 -8.29
CA ILE A 291 -10.23 11.76 -9.27
C ILE A 291 -8.72 11.93 -9.25
N SER A 292 -8.16 12.94 -8.58
CA SER A 292 -6.72 13.24 -8.69
C SER A 292 -5.82 12.08 -8.25
N GLY A 293 -6.15 11.40 -7.15
CA GLY A 293 -5.40 10.24 -6.67
C GLY A 293 -5.61 9.00 -7.54
N LEU A 294 -6.82 8.77 -8.09
CA LEU A 294 -7.08 7.69 -9.04
C LEU A 294 -6.19 7.84 -10.27
N SER A 295 -6.07 9.04 -10.81
CA SER A 295 -5.19 9.32 -11.95
C SER A 295 -3.74 8.93 -11.66
N GLU A 296 -3.22 9.21 -10.45
CA GLU A 296 -1.87 8.81 -10.02
C GLU A 296 -1.75 7.28 -9.83
N VAL A 297 -2.80 6.63 -9.30
CA VAL A 297 -2.83 5.16 -9.14
C VAL A 297 -2.78 4.46 -10.50
N ILE A 298 -3.50 4.97 -11.52
CA ILE A 298 -3.43 4.46 -12.89
C ILE A 298 -1.99 4.59 -13.43
N ASP A 299 -1.34 5.75 -13.25
CA ASP A 299 0.05 5.98 -13.69
C ASP A 299 1.06 5.03 -13.02
N SER A 300 0.79 4.62 -11.78
CA SER A 300 1.63 3.67 -11.05
C SER A 300 1.59 2.24 -11.61
N GLY A 301 0.62 1.93 -12.48
CA GLY A 301 0.37 0.59 -12.99
C GLY A 301 -0.21 -0.37 -11.94
N TYR A 302 -0.87 0.15 -10.91
CA TYR A 302 -1.58 -0.68 -9.94
C TYR A 302 -2.78 -1.37 -10.60
N THR A 303 -3.06 -2.61 -10.19
CA THR A 303 -4.13 -3.41 -10.82
C THR A 303 -5.50 -2.86 -10.47
N ILE A 304 -6.22 -2.38 -11.48
CA ILE A 304 -7.63 -2.02 -11.44
C ILE A 304 -8.29 -2.81 -12.58
N GLU A 305 -9.32 -3.58 -12.27
CA GLU A 305 -10.01 -4.39 -13.30
C GLU A 305 -11.00 -3.53 -14.08
N HIS A 306 -11.86 -2.78 -13.37
CA HIS A 306 -12.89 -1.96 -13.96
C HIS A 306 -12.94 -0.56 -13.34
N ILE A 307 -13.11 0.48 -14.16
CA ILE A 307 -13.54 1.80 -13.74
C ILE A 307 -15.00 1.97 -14.10
N VAL A 308 -15.81 2.35 -13.11
CA VAL A 308 -17.27 2.52 -13.25
C VAL A 308 -17.62 3.98 -13.11
N VAL A 309 -18.32 4.53 -14.12
CA VAL A 309 -18.77 5.93 -14.17
C VAL A 309 -20.23 6.02 -14.56
N ALA A 310 -20.90 7.11 -14.19
CA ALA A 310 -22.24 7.38 -14.71
C ALA A 310 -22.23 7.55 -16.23
N GLU A 311 -23.15 6.87 -16.93
CA GLU A 311 -23.27 7.01 -18.38
C GLU A 311 -23.53 8.47 -18.80
N ALA A 312 -24.32 9.19 -18.01
CA ALA A 312 -24.64 10.60 -18.22
C ALA A 312 -23.43 11.53 -18.10
N ALA A 313 -22.47 11.23 -17.23
CA ALA A 313 -21.26 12.02 -16.99
C ALA A 313 -20.06 11.61 -17.89
N ALA A 314 -20.14 10.50 -18.59
CA ALA A 314 -19.03 9.92 -19.34
C ALA A 314 -18.49 10.81 -20.50
N LYS A 315 -19.27 11.80 -20.95
CA LYS A 315 -18.90 12.74 -22.02
C LYS A 315 -18.38 14.09 -21.51
N GLU A 316 -18.23 14.25 -20.22
CA GLU A 316 -17.59 15.45 -19.67
C GLU A 316 -16.09 15.43 -19.97
N GLU A 317 -15.51 16.57 -20.32
CA GLU A 317 -14.11 16.68 -20.77
C GLU A 317 -13.12 16.04 -19.77
N ALA A 318 -13.25 16.35 -18.47
CA ALA A 318 -12.36 15.78 -17.45
C ALA A 318 -12.58 14.28 -17.25
N MET A 319 -13.82 13.79 -17.41
CA MET A 319 -14.12 12.36 -17.36
C MET A 319 -13.56 11.65 -18.61
N GLU A 320 -13.72 12.23 -19.80
CA GLU A 320 -13.15 11.67 -21.05
C GLU A 320 -11.63 11.54 -20.94
N GLU A 321 -10.92 12.52 -20.36
CA GLU A 321 -9.47 12.45 -20.15
C GLU A 321 -9.08 11.29 -19.22
N LEU A 322 -9.80 11.13 -18.10
CA LEU A 322 -9.59 10.02 -17.17
C LEU A 322 -9.84 8.66 -17.83
N LEU A 323 -10.95 8.54 -18.58
CA LEU A 323 -11.34 7.31 -19.26
C LEU A 323 -10.36 6.96 -20.40
N PHE A 324 -9.85 7.96 -21.10
CA PHE A 324 -8.80 7.76 -22.11
C PHE A 324 -7.54 7.17 -21.46
N LYS A 325 -7.09 7.76 -20.36
CA LYS A 325 -5.93 7.29 -19.58
C LYS A 325 -6.14 5.85 -19.09
N ALA A 326 -7.32 5.53 -18.58
CA ALA A 326 -7.68 4.19 -18.13
C ALA A 326 -7.60 3.17 -19.27
N LYS A 327 -8.12 3.50 -20.45
CA LYS A 327 -8.03 2.65 -21.66
C LYS A 327 -6.58 2.41 -22.09
N GLU A 328 -5.74 3.43 -22.09
CA GLU A 328 -4.31 3.28 -22.40
C GLU A 328 -3.60 2.34 -21.41
N ALA A 329 -4.03 2.34 -20.14
CA ALA A 329 -3.55 1.43 -19.11
C ALA A 329 -4.15 0.01 -19.22
N GLY A 330 -5.11 -0.24 -20.12
CA GLY A 330 -5.76 -1.53 -20.32
C GLY A 330 -6.83 -1.85 -19.27
N ILE A 331 -7.42 -0.83 -18.64
CA ILE A 331 -8.47 -0.96 -17.63
C ILE A 331 -9.84 -0.93 -18.37
N ASP A 332 -10.72 -1.87 -18.02
CA ASP A 332 -12.06 -1.92 -18.58
C ASP A 332 -12.96 -0.80 -18.02
N ILE A 333 -13.79 -0.22 -18.88
CA ILE A 333 -14.71 0.85 -18.50
C ILE A 333 -16.12 0.31 -18.50
N CYS A 334 -16.82 0.48 -17.36
CA CYS A 334 -18.22 0.17 -17.19
C CYS A 334 -19.03 1.47 -17.08
N LEU A 335 -20.02 1.64 -17.93
CA LEU A 335 -21.00 2.72 -17.83
C LEU A 335 -22.18 2.23 -17.00
N MET A 336 -22.61 3.01 -16.02
CA MET A 336 -23.67 2.66 -15.08
C MET A 336 -24.76 3.72 -15.08
N SER A 337 -25.99 3.30 -15.08
CA SER A 337 -27.18 4.16 -15.00
C SER A 337 -28.09 3.69 -13.89
N LYS A 338 -29.01 4.55 -13.49
CA LYS A 338 -30.03 4.23 -12.50
C LYS A 338 -30.71 2.88 -12.76
N GLY A 339 -30.76 2.04 -11.73
CA GLY A 339 -31.31 0.70 -11.76
C GLY A 339 -30.32 -0.39 -12.14
N ASP A 340 -29.12 -0.03 -12.61
CA ASP A 340 -28.04 -1.00 -12.83
C ASP A 340 -27.44 -1.44 -11.52
N SER A 341 -26.96 -2.70 -11.46
CA SER A 341 -26.29 -3.25 -10.29
C SER A 341 -25.10 -4.11 -10.67
N ILE A 342 -24.14 -4.21 -9.74
CA ILE A 342 -23.02 -5.14 -9.79
C ILE A 342 -23.17 -6.11 -8.63
N GLU A 343 -23.51 -7.36 -8.94
CA GLU A 343 -23.58 -8.44 -7.94
C GLU A 343 -22.20 -9.03 -7.72
N ILE A 344 -21.76 -9.09 -6.47
CA ILE A 344 -20.37 -9.44 -6.11
C ILE A 344 -20.06 -10.94 -6.26
N ASN A 345 -21.07 -11.80 -6.13
CA ASN A 345 -20.91 -13.25 -6.24
C ASN A 345 -21.18 -13.82 -7.64
N ASP A 346 -21.48 -12.96 -8.62
CA ASP A 346 -21.76 -13.36 -9.99
C ASP A 346 -20.65 -12.93 -10.95
N ALA A 347 -20.08 -13.89 -11.65
CA ALA A 347 -19.06 -13.66 -12.67
C ALA A 347 -19.58 -12.91 -13.93
N SER A 348 -20.87 -12.59 -14.00
CA SER A 348 -21.49 -11.93 -15.16
C SER A 348 -21.32 -10.40 -15.20
N GLY A 349 -20.80 -9.76 -14.13
CA GLY A 349 -20.55 -8.32 -14.10
C GLY A 349 -21.82 -7.46 -13.97
N LEU A 350 -21.84 -6.33 -14.67
CA LEU A 350 -22.93 -5.35 -14.65
C LEU A 350 -24.26 -5.92 -15.16
N ARG A 351 -25.33 -5.74 -14.38
CA ARG A 351 -26.70 -6.13 -14.75
C ARG A 351 -27.63 -4.92 -14.77
N SER A 352 -28.57 -4.91 -15.70
CA SER A 352 -29.61 -3.88 -15.82
C SER A 352 -30.88 -4.17 -15.01
N THR A 353 -30.90 -5.20 -14.17
CA THR A 353 -32.03 -5.52 -13.27
C THR A 353 -31.48 -5.88 -11.90
N ALA A 354 -31.67 -4.99 -10.93
CA ALA A 354 -31.21 -5.18 -9.57
C ALA A 354 -32.04 -6.26 -8.84
N ASN A 355 -31.35 -7.16 -8.13
CA ASN A 355 -31.94 -7.97 -7.10
C ASN A 355 -31.62 -7.28 -5.76
N GLU A 356 -32.59 -6.62 -5.14
CA GLU A 356 -32.40 -5.79 -3.93
C GLU A 356 -31.88 -6.56 -2.71
N GLU A 357 -31.97 -7.89 -2.71
CA GLU A 357 -31.48 -8.74 -1.63
C GLU A 357 -30.05 -9.29 -1.89
N ALA A 358 -29.47 -9.02 -3.04
CA ALA A 358 -28.14 -9.54 -3.39
C ALA A 358 -27.03 -8.65 -2.83
N ASP A 359 -25.95 -9.29 -2.36
CA ASP A 359 -24.73 -8.58 -2.01
C ASP A 359 -24.13 -7.90 -3.25
N GLY A 360 -23.92 -6.60 -3.17
CA GLY A 360 -23.45 -5.84 -4.31
C GLY A 360 -23.60 -4.34 -4.21
N ILE A 361 -23.62 -3.68 -5.36
CA ILE A 361 -23.73 -2.23 -5.49
C ILE A 361 -24.80 -1.91 -6.52
N MET A 362 -25.75 -1.07 -6.15
CA MET A 362 -26.82 -0.57 -7.01
C MET A 362 -26.64 0.94 -7.28
N CYS A 363 -26.84 1.35 -8.52
CA CYS A 363 -26.92 2.75 -8.91
C CYS A 363 -28.35 3.26 -8.72
N LEU A 364 -28.51 4.25 -7.85
CA LEU A 364 -29.80 4.92 -7.62
C LEU A 364 -29.98 6.13 -8.53
N TYR A 365 -28.88 6.73 -9.02
CA TYR A 365 -28.87 7.95 -9.83
C TYR A 365 -27.47 8.13 -10.49
N PRO A 366 -27.33 8.80 -11.65
CA PRO A 366 -28.40 9.34 -12.51
C PRO A 366 -28.99 8.29 -13.44
N GLY A 367 -30.20 8.56 -13.93
CA GLY A 367 -30.81 7.81 -15.02
C GLY A 367 -30.51 8.44 -16.39
N PRO A 368 -30.84 7.74 -17.51
CA PRO A 368 -30.53 8.21 -18.86
C PRO A 368 -31.23 9.52 -19.27
N ALA A 369 -32.34 9.85 -18.63
CA ALA A 369 -33.12 11.06 -18.91
C ALA A 369 -32.74 12.23 -17.99
N ASP A 370 -31.87 12.00 -17.01
CA ASP A 370 -31.47 13.03 -16.06
C ASP A 370 -30.49 14.00 -16.71
N THR A 371 -30.73 15.28 -16.50
CA THR A 371 -29.85 16.37 -16.93
C THR A 371 -29.77 17.37 -15.80
N ALA A 372 -28.59 17.82 -15.45
CA ALA A 372 -28.38 18.87 -14.48
C ALA A 372 -27.50 19.96 -15.08
N LEU A 373 -27.67 21.20 -14.57
CA LEU A 373 -26.82 22.32 -14.92
C LEU A 373 -25.51 22.29 -14.12
N ASP A 374 -25.58 21.73 -12.92
CA ASP A 374 -24.41 21.55 -12.06
C ASP A 374 -23.85 20.14 -12.23
N ARG A 375 -22.54 20.04 -12.36
CA ARG A 375 -21.82 18.78 -12.49
C ARG A 375 -22.00 17.89 -11.25
N ASN A 376 -22.04 18.49 -10.07
CA ASN A 376 -22.26 17.78 -8.82
C ASN A 376 -23.59 17.04 -8.80
N ASP A 377 -24.63 17.62 -9.41
CA ASP A 377 -25.95 16.99 -9.51
C ASP A 377 -26.02 15.84 -10.54
N MET A 378 -24.90 15.47 -11.16
CA MET A 378 -24.80 14.28 -12.02
C MET A 378 -23.90 13.20 -11.39
N CYS A 379 -23.59 13.31 -10.09
CA CYS A 379 -22.83 12.30 -9.37
C CYS A 379 -23.50 10.93 -9.39
N LEU A 380 -22.68 9.90 -9.47
CA LEU A 380 -23.12 8.51 -9.31
C LEU A 380 -23.49 8.25 -7.84
N VAL A 381 -24.77 8.02 -7.58
CA VAL A 381 -25.30 7.69 -6.25
C VAL A 381 -25.39 6.17 -6.11
N LEU A 382 -24.64 5.64 -5.15
CA LEU A 382 -24.48 4.20 -4.97
C LEU A 382 -25.05 3.73 -3.64
N LYS A 383 -25.83 2.64 -3.66
CA LYS A 383 -26.23 1.88 -2.48
C LYS A 383 -25.48 0.56 -2.49
N LEU A 384 -24.73 0.31 -1.42
CA LEU A 384 -23.95 -0.92 -1.19
C LEU A 384 -24.69 -1.80 -0.19
N THR A 385 -24.74 -3.10 -0.47
CA THR A 385 -25.28 -4.12 0.45
C THR A 385 -24.29 -5.27 0.56
N ASP A 386 -23.98 -5.73 1.79
CA ASP A 386 -23.13 -6.90 2.08
C ASP A 386 -23.64 -7.56 3.36
N GLY A 387 -24.41 -8.62 3.21
CA GLY A 387 -25.07 -9.33 4.30
C GLY A 387 -26.02 -8.42 5.09
N ARG A 388 -25.63 -8.07 6.31
CA ARG A 388 -26.40 -7.17 7.19
C ARG A 388 -25.94 -5.72 7.18
N PHE A 389 -24.95 -5.39 6.38
CA PHE A 389 -24.44 -4.03 6.26
C PHE A 389 -24.98 -3.39 4.99
N SER A 390 -25.41 -2.15 5.12
CA SER A 390 -25.78 -1.32 4.00
C SER A 390 -25.20 0.10 4.12
N GLY A 391 -24.79 0.67 3.00
CA GLY A 391 -24.22 2.00 2.97
C GLY A 391 -24.64 2.77 1.72
N ILE A 392 -24.75 4.12 1.84
CA ILE A 392 -25.04 4.99 0.71
C ILE A 392 -23.94 6.03 0.51
N PHE A 393 -23.59 6.25 -0.76
CA PHE A 393 -22.50 7.10 -1.21
C PHE A 393 -23.02 7.95 -2.37
N GLY A 394 -23.25 9.23 -2.11
CA GLY A 394 -23.91 10.13 -3.07
C GLY A 394 -22.94 11.11 -3.75
N GLY A 395 -21.64 11.06 -3.48
CA GLY A 395 -20.71 12.08 -3.95
C GLY A 395 -21.12 13.47 -3.46
N ASP A 396 -21.21 14.42 -4.38
CA ASP A 396 -21.46 15.83 -4.07
C ASP A 396 -22.86 16.31 -4.47
N ILE A 397 -23.84 15.40 -4.54
CA ILE A 397 -25.24 15.76 -4.87
C ILE A 397 -25.82 16.82 -3.93
N SER A 398 -26.65 17.68 -4.52
CA SER A 398 -27.40 18.71 -3.77
C SER A 398 -28.68 18.16 -3.15
N SER A 399 -29.29 18.97 -2.25
CA SER A 399 -30.59 18.66 -1.65
C SER A 399 -31.74 18.55 -2.65
N GLU A 400 -31.59 19.06 -3.86
CA GLU A 400 -32.59 18.87 -4.95
C GLU A 400 -32.59 17.43 -5.45
N VAL A 401 -31.41 16.86 -5.68
CA VAL A 401 -31.25 15.45 -6.06
C VAL A 401 -31.67 14.53 -4.90
N GLU A 402 -31.26 14.85 -3.67
CA GLU A 402 -31.69 14.11 -2.48
C GLU A 402 -33.22 14.03 -2.38
N LYS A 403 -33.93 15.16 -2.55
CA LYS A 403 -35.39 15.22 -2.54
C LYS A 403 -36.02 14.37 -3.65
N LYS A 404 -35.40 14.35 -4.84
CA LYS A 404 -35.84 13.49 -5.95
C LYS A 404 -35.76 12.03 -5.57
N LEU A 405 -34.64 11.60 -5.00
CA LEU A 405 -34.41 10.23 -4.54
C LEU A 405 -35.36 9.82 -3.41
N VAL A 406 -35.61 10.70 -2.43
CA VAL A 406 -36.58 10.45 -1.36
C VAL A 406 -37.98 10.23 -1.92
N ASN A 407 -38.41 11.09 -2.85
CA ASN A 407 -39.72 10.93 -3.48
C ASN A 407 -39.88 9.64 -4.29
N GLU A 408 -38.77 9.12 -4.79
CA GLU A 408 -38.78 7.96 -5.67
C GLU A 408 -38.67 6.64 -4.90
N TYR A 409 -37.73 6.56 -3.94
CA TYR A 409 -37.38 5.33 -3.24
C TYR A 409 -37.98 5.25 -1.83
N GLY A 410 -38.28 6.38 -1.20
CA GLY A 410 -38.86 6.39 0.14
C GLY A 410 -38.07 5.55 1.16
N ASP A 411 -38.76 4.61 1.82
CA ASP A 411 -38.18 3.76 2.86
C ASP A 411 -37.11 2.79 2.35
N GLU A 412 -37.04 2.52 1.04
CA GLU A 412 -36.00 1.69 0.43
C GLU A 412 -34.60 2.32 0.52
N LEU A 413 -34.51 3.62 0.83
CA LEU A 413 -33.23 4.30 1.04
C LEU A 413 -32.57 3.96 2.37
N SER A 414 -33.28 3.33 3.31
CA SER A 414 -32.74 3.03 4.65
C SER A 414 -31.41 2.27 4.60
N VAL A 415 -30.43 2.73 5.39
CA VAL A 415 -29.06 2.18 5.42
C VAL A 415 -28.44 2.29 6.82
N ASP A 416 -27.46 1.44 7.10
CA ASP A 416 -26.66 1.51 8.34
C ASP A 416 -25.67 2.68 8.32
N PHE A 417 -25.09 2.96 7.16
CA PHE A 417 -23.99 3.90 6.98
C PHE A 417 -24.27 4.92 5.89
N TYR A 418 -23.97 6.18 6.19
CA TYR A 418 -24.08 7.30 5.27
C TYR A 418 -22.75 8.04 5.14
N LYS A 419 -22.22 8.19 3.92
CA LYS A 419 -21.17 9.14 3.63
C LYS A 419 -21.82 10.50 3.35
N ALA A 420 -21.59 11.48 4.23
CA ALA A 420 -22.19 12.80 4.09
C ALA A 420 -21.89 13.41 2.72
N ASN A 421 -22.95 13.77 1.98
CA ASN A 421 -22.83 14.31 0.64
C ASN A 421 -22.08 15.65 0.67
N HIS A 422 -21.30 15.90 -0.39
CA HIS A 422 -20.61 17.16 -0.62
C HIS A 422 -19.81 17.63 0.60
N HIS A 423 -19.09 16.69 1.23
CA HIS A 423 -18.21 16.89 2.39
C HIS A 423 -18.89 17.57 3.59
N GLY A 424 -20.22 17.44 3.71
CA GLY A 424 -21.02 18.12 4.73
C GLY A 424 -21.39 19.56 4.38
N SER A 425 -21.59 19.85 3.10
CA SER A 425 -22.09 21.14 2.60
C SER A 425 -23.46 21.48 3.20
N ARG A 426 -23.72 22.77 3.44
CA ARG A 426 -25.03 23.24 3.87
C ARG A 426 -26.15 22.96 2.87
N TYR A 427 -25.80 22.79 1.60
CA TYR A 427 -26.71 22.55 0.47
C TYR A 427 -26.97 21.05 0.22
N SER A 428 -26.46 20.20 1.07
CA SER A 428 -26.64 18.74 1.01
C SER A 428 -26.99 18.20 2.39
N SER A 429 -27.22 16.89 2.51
CA SER A 429 -27.64 16.24 3.76
C SER A 429 -28.91 16.87 4.33
N SER A 430 -29.96 16.99 3.50
CA SER A 430 -31.25 17.56 3.88
C SER A 430 -31.95 16.72 4.96
N ALA A 431 -32.85 17.34 5.74
CA ALA A 431 -33.56 16.63 6.81
C ALA A 431 -34.40 15.46 6.28
N ASP A 432 -35.13 15.67 5.19
CA ASP A 432 -35.93 14.60 4.54
C ASP A 432 -35.05 13.43 4.06
N TRP A 433 -33.85 13.74 3.53
CA TRP A 433 -32.87 12.73 3.12
C TRP A 433 -32.36 11.91 4.31
N ILE A 434 -31.94 12.57 5.38
CA ILE A 434 -31.42 11.92 6.59
C ILE A 434 -32.53 11.08 7.26
N GLU A 435 -33.77 11.56 7.27
CA GLU A 435 -34.94 10.83 7.80
C GLU A 435 -35.20 9.56 6.99
N ALA A 436 -35.19 9.65 5.65
CA ALA A 436 -35.38 8.50 4.76
C ALA A 436 -34.24 7.48 4.89
N LEU A 437 -32.99 7.93 5.00
CA LEU A 437 -31.84 7.05 5.21
C LEU A 437 -31.84 6.38 6.58
N SER A 438 -32.29 7.11 7.60
CA SER A 438 -32.26 6.69 9.00
C SER A 438 -30.93 6.05 9.44
N PRO A 439 -29.76 6.67 9.13
CA PRO A 439 -28.47 6.03 9.26
C PRO A 439 -28.05 5.94 10.72
N ARG A 440 -27.47 4.81 11.09
CA ARG A 440 -26.88 4.62 12.42
C ARG A 440 -25.56 5.40 12.56
N TRP A 441 -24.78 5.46 11.46
CA TRP A 441 -23.48 6.12 11.40
C TRP A 441 -23.35 6.96 10.15
N ALA A 442 -22.68 8.11 10.28
CA ALA A 442 -22.27 8.90 9.15
C ALA A 442 -20.78 9.25 9.22
N ALA A 443 -20.14 9.36 8.06
CA ALA A 443 -18.79 9.87 7.94
C ALA A 443 -18.76 11.15 7.11
N VAL A 444 -18.01 12.13 7.60
CA VAL A 444 -17.72 13.38 6.90
C VAL A 444 -16.25 13.39 6.52
N SER A 445 -15.98 13.43 5.22
CA SER A 445 -14.63 13.52 4.68
C SER A 445 -14.35 14.96 4.26
N CYS A 446 -13.49 15.65 4.99
CA CYS A 446 -13.09 17.02 4.69
C CYS A 446 -11.76 17.37 5.39
N ALA A 447 -11.08 18.42 4.92
CA ALA A 447 -9.92 18.98 5.57
C ALA A 447 -10.29 19.81 6.80
N ALA A 448 -9.42 19.82 7.83
CA ALA A 448 -9.62 20.66 9.01
C ALA A 448 -9.61 22.16 8.71
N GLU A 449 -8.78 22.57 7.74
CA GLU A 449 -8.73 23.92 7.21
C GLU A 449 -9.08 23.85 5.73
N ASN A 450 -10.26 24.29 5.33
CA ASN A 450 -10.70 24.33 3.95
C ASN A 450 -11.38 25.66 3.62
N ARG A 451 -11.33 26.04 2.35
CA ARG A 451 -11.89 27.31 1.86
C ARG A 451 -13.42 27.29 1.67
N TYR A 452 -14.02 26.11 1.78
CA TYR A 452 -15.44 25.91 1.49
C TYR A 452 -16.33 26.06 2.71
N GLY A 453 -15.72 26.04 3.92
CA GLY A 453 -16.46 26.06 5.19
C GLY A 453 -17.16 24.73 5.48
N HIS A 454 -16.57 23.63 5.03
CA HIS A 454 -17.05 22.28 5.29
C HIS A 454 -16.37 21.68 6.54
N PRO A 455 -17.09 20.88 7.34
CA PRO A 455 -18.54 20.69 7.27
C PRO A 455 -19.27 21.93 7.78
N ALA A 456 -20.43 22.24 7.20
CA ALA A 456 -21.27 23.32 7.65
C ALA A 456 -22.07 22.90 8.89
N ASP A 457 -22.22 23.84 9.86
CA ASP A 457 -22.95 23.58 11.11
C ASP A 457 -24.36 23.09 10.82
N GLU A 458 -25.04 23.68 9.82
CA GLU A 458 -26.43 23.37 9.48
C GLU A 458 -26.59 21.89 9.00
N ALA A 459 -25.58 21.33 8.30
CA ALA A 459 -25.60 19.93 7.89
C ALA A 459 -25.33 19.01 9.09
N MET A 460 -24.42 19.41 9.97
CA MET A 460 -24.08 18.65 11.17
C MET A 460 -25.22 18.64 12.18
N ASP A 461 -25.92 19.79 12.38
CA ASP A 461 -27.09 19.86 13.24
C ASP A 461 -28.20 18.91 12.79
N ARG A 462 -28.46 18.81 11.47
CA ARG A 462 -29.45 17.85 10.92
C ARG A 462 -29.10 16.39 11.23
N LEU A 463 -27.82 16.03 11.12
CA LEU A 463 -27.33 14.66 11.44
C LEU A 463 -27.43 14.37 12.95
N MET A 464 -27.12 15.35 13.79
CA MET A 464 -27.24 15.22 15.25
C MET A 464 -28.70 15.13 15.72
N ASP A 465 -29.60 15.93 15.14
CA ASP A 465 -31.04 15.88 15.42
C ASP A 465 -31.65 14.51 15.08
N ALA A 466 -31.15 13.86 14.03
CA ALA A 466 -31.51 12.50 13.65
C ALA A 466 -30.84 11.43 14.55
N LYS A 467 -30.06 11.82 15.56
CA LYS A 467 -29.32 10.92 16.47
C LYS A 467 -28.32 10.01 15.75
N CYS A 468 -27.89 10.40 14.57
CA CYS A 468 -26.83 9.73 13.83
C CYS A 468 -25.48 9.95 14.52
N ARG A 469 -24.69 8.92 14.65
CA ARG A 469 -23.31 9.05 15.16
C ARG A 469 -22.39 9.46 14.04
N VAL A 470 -21.85 10.69 14.12
CA VAL A 470 -21.02 11.28 13.07
C VAL A 470 -19.53 11.17 13.39
N PHE A 471 -18.75 10.80 12.38
CA PHE A 471 -17.28 10.70 12.43
C PHE A 471 -16.67 11.64 11.39
N TYR A 472 -15.52 12.22 11.70
CA TYR A 472 -14.87 13.23 10.86
C TYR A 472 -13.44 12.80 10.54
N THR A 473 -13.08 12.73 9.25
CA THR A 473 -11.69 12.40 8.86
C THR A 473 -10.70 13.43 9.36
N MET A 474 -11.09 14.71 9.41
CA MET A 474 -10.25 15.80 9.91
C MET A 474 -9.87 15.67 11.39
N GLN A 475 -10.66 14.95 12.20
CA GLN A 475 -10.43 14.75 13.63
C GLN A 475 -9.78 13.40 13.91
N SER A 476 -10.33 12.35 13.31
CA SER A 476 -9.97 10.96 13.60
C SER A 476 -8.93 10.38 12.64
N GLY A 477 -8.59 11.11 11.56
CA GLY A 477 -7.85 10.51 10.46
C GLY A 477 -8.74 9.52 9.69
N GLN A 478 -8.22 8.34 9.37
CA GLN A 478 -8.99 7.28 8.72
C GLN A 478 -10.11 6.76 9.62
N ILE A 479 -11.32 6.64 9.08
CA ILE A 479 -12.47 6.05 9.75
C ILE A 479 -12.64 4.62 9.21
N LYS A 480 -12.71 3.64 10.12
CA LYS A 480 -12.80 2.23 9.75
C LYS A 480 -14.03 1.58 10.39
N TYR A 481 -14.88 0.97 9.57
CA TYR A 481 -15.96 0.11 10.00
C TYR A 481 -15.57 -1.36 9.77
N LYS A 482 -15.66 -2.16 10.82
CA LYS A 482 -15.36 -3.59 10.77
C LYS A 482 -16.15 -4.33 11.86
N GLU A 483 -16.69 -5.50 11.52
CA GLU A 483 -17.38 -6.38 12.48
C GLU A 483 -18.49 -5.66 13.27
N SER A 484 -19.29 -4.82 12.59
CA SER A 484 -20.40 -4.03 13.18
C SER A 484 -19.96 -2.95 14.19
N ALA A 485 -18.71 -2.53 14.17
CA ALA A 485 -18.18 -1.43 14.98
C ALA A 485 -17.34 -0.45 14.15
N ILE A 486 -17.40 0.82 14.50
CA ILE A 486 -16.54 1.85 13.89
C ILE A 486 -15.33 2.10 14.78
N TYR A 487 -14.17 2.13 14.16
CA TYR A 487 -12.89 2.44 14.77
C TYR A 487 -12.34 3.73 14.18
N GLU A 488 -11.88 4.63 15.02
CA GLU A 488 -11.14 5.83 14.64
C GLU A 488 -9.65 5.54 14.74
N ASN A 489 -8.92 5.80 13.67
CA ASN A 489 -7.48 5.66 13.68
C ASN A 489 -6.89 7.02 14.07
N ASN A 490 -6.88 7.32 15.37
CA ASN A 490 -6.31 8.55 15.88
C ASN A 490 -4.89 8.73 15.33
N ARG A 491 -4.62 9.89 14.74
CA ARG A 491 -3.26 10.28 14.31
C ARG A 491 -2.32 10.18 15.51
N GLN A 492 -1.49 9.14 15.55
CA GLN A 492 -0.32 9.05 16.43
C GLN A 492 0.91 9.61 15.74
#